data_4585a5d9bcdb0d733a9a0c22b4327e5d
#
_entry.id   4585a5d9bcdb0d733a9a0c22b4327e5d
#
_cell.length_a   1.000
_cell.length_b   1.000
_cell.length_c   1.000
_cell.angle_alpha   90.00
_cell.angle_beta   90.00
_cell.angle_gamma   90.00
#
_symmetry.space_group_name_H-M   'P 1'
#
loop_
_entity.id
_entity.type
_entity.pdbx_description
1 polymer ?
#
loop_
_entity_poly.entity_id
_entity_poly.type
_entity_poly.pdbx_seq_one_letter_code
_entity_poly.pdbx_strand_id
1 'polypeptide(L)'
;DESQFYPEASEDDIRFPPNRQFRTLDELRLIPKMNDEIFQLLKDQVTIFGNKGINPNNASVDLLRSLDPSINLEIATEVRKRVTNPAEGGPFRDANDFWQFLSSKGGNVSQETQTSLPLFFENAANFKIEATGTFGTTSRTLVAYVFDPQLVAGKIANASARELKNETDNKNSSSNQKKQGTNNEPLPKGPPRIVYFSER
;
A
#
# COMPACT_ATOMS: atom_id res chain seq x y z
N ASP A 1 14.55 -6.16 -21.16
CA ASP A 1 13.33 -5.75 -21.86
C ASP A 1 12.26 -6.82 -21.65
N GLU A 2 11.09 -6.41 -21.15
CA GLU A 2 9.98 -7.33 -20.82
C GLU A 2 9.40 -8.00 -22.07
N SER A 3 9.50 -7.34 -23.23
CA SER A 3 8.93 -7.82 -24.48
C SER A 3 9.42 -9.21 -24.90
N GLN A 4 10.61 -9.60 -24.51
CA GLN A 4 11.18 -10.92 -24.81
C GLN A 4 10.42 -12.11 -24.19
N PHE A 5 9.59 -11.85 -23.15
CA PHE A 5 8.82 -12.89 -22.46
C PHE A 5 7.40 -13.06 -23.02
N TYR A 6 6.99 -12.18 -23.93
CA TYR A 6 5.68 -12.25 -24.57
C TYR A 6 5.82 -12.69 -26.02
N PRO A 7 4.83 -13.41 -26.57
CA PRO A 7 4.84 -13.75 -27.98
C PRO A 7 4.89 -12.49 -28.85
N GLU A 8 5.52 -12.59 -30.03
CA GLU A 8 5.50 -11.51 -30.98
C GLU A 8 4.05 -11.18 -31.37
N ALA A 9 3.67 -9.91 -31.27
CA ALA A 9 2.34 -9.47 -31.62
C ALA A 9 2.15 -9.59 -33.13
N SER A 10 1.07 -10.26 -33.57
CA SER A 10 0.61 -10.16 -34.96
C SER A 10 0.03 -8.76 -35.23
N GLU A 11 -0.08 -8.35 -36.49
CA GLU A 11 -0.54 -6.99 -36.88
C GLU A 11 -1.93 -6.62 -36.28
N ASP A 12 -2.74 -7.62 -35.95
CA ASP A 12 -4.11 -7.46 -35.41
C ASP A 12 -4.20 -7.64 -33.89
N ASP A 13 -3.11 -7.98 -33.20
CA ASP A 13 -3.12 -8.27 -31.77
C ASP A 13 -2.82 -7.06 -30.90
N ILE A 14 -3.49 -7.02 -29.73
CA ILE A 14 -3.19 -6.07 -28.68
C ILE A 14 -1.74 -6.28 -28.25
N ARG A 15 -0.92 -5.22 -28.31
CA ARG A 15 0.48 -5.27 -27.88
C ARG A 15 0.57 -5.63 -26.39
N PHE A 16 1.22 -6.73 -26.08
CA PHE A 16 1.61 -7.12 -24.73
C PHE A 16 3.13 -6.93 -24.56
N PRO A 17 3.59 -6.51 -23.36
CA PRO A 17 2.82 -6.02 -22.21
C PRO A 17 2.19 -4.65 -22.49
N PRO A 18 1.02 -4.36 -21.94
CA PRO A 18 0.31 -3.10 -22.20
C PRO A 18 0.98 -1.87 -21.57
N ASN A 19 2.07 -2.03 -20.82
CA ASN A 19 2.89 -0.98 -20.17
C ASN A 19 2.04 0.10 -19.44
N ARG A 20 1.01 -0.33 -18.75
CA ARG A 20 0.12 0.51 -17.96
C ARG A 20 -0.15 -0.11 -16.58
N GLN A 21 -0.67 0.68 -15.68
CA GLN A 21 -1.11 0.15 -14.38
C GLN A 21 -2.23 -0.87 -14.54
N PHE A 22 -2.23 -1.91 -13.70
CA PHE A 22 -3.30 -2.89 -13.64
C PHE A 22 -4.63 -2.23 -13.32
N ARG A 23 -5.69 -2.60 -14.03
CA ARG A 23 -7.08 -2.18 -13.80
C ARG A 23 -7.83 -3.17 -12.93
N THR A 24 -7.50 -4.45 -13.05
CA THR A 24 -8.05 -5.53 -12.24
C THR A 24 -6.93 -6.43 -11.74
N LEU A 25 -7.16 -7.10 -10.63
CA LEU A 25 -6.18 -8.06 -10.09
C LEU A 25 -6.03 -9.28 -11.01
N ASP A 26 -7.08 -9.64 -11.74
CA ASP A 26 -7.06 -10.76 -12.68
C ASP A 26 -6.08 -10.55 -13.85
N GLU A 27 -5.67 -9.31 -14.13
CA GLU A 27 -4.63 -9.03 -15.13
C GLU A 27 -3.27 -9.63 -14.75
N LEU A 28 -3.03 -9.98 -13.48
CA LEU A 28 -1.85 -10.74 -13.07
C LEU A 28 -1.74 -12.09 -13.79
N ARG A 29 -2.86 -12.69 -14.19
CA ARG A 29 -2.90 -13.95 -14.95
C ARG A 29 -2.29 -13.82 -16.35
N LEU A 30 -2.15 -12.58 -16.86
CA LEU A 30 -1.52 -12.31 -18.17
C LEU A 30 0.01 -12.27 -18.07
N ILE A 31 0.58 -12.30 -16.86
CA ILE A 31 2.03 -12.33 -16.67
C ILE A 31 2.55 -13.72 -17.08
N PRO A 32 3.60 -13.80 -17.93
CA PRO A 32 4.20 -15.07 -18.29
C PRO A 32 4.58 -15.90 -17.07
N LYS A 33 4.29 -17.20 -17.13
CA LYS A 33 4.51 -18.19 -16.04
C LYS A 33 3.58 -18.02 -14.82
N MET A 34 2.67 -17.07 -14.79
CA MET A 34 1.60 -17.03 -13.81
C MET A 34 0.66 -18.22 -14.08
N ASN A 35 0.37 -18.99 -13.04
CA ASN A 35 -0.63 -20.04 -13.07
C ASN A 35 -1.67 -19.82 -11.99
N ASP A 36 -2.75 -20.62 -12.01
CA ASP A 36 -3.84 -20.47 -11.05
C ASP A 36 -3.40 -20.69 -9.60
N GLU A 37 -2.47 -21.59 -9.34
CA GLU A 37 -1.95 -21.84 -7.98
C GLU A 37 -1.23 -20.60 -7.43
N ILE A 38 -0.30 -20.03 -8.20
CA ILE A 38 0.42 -18.80 -7.84
C ILE A 38 -0.57 -17.65 -7.68
N PHE A 39 -1.53 -17.51 -8.59
CA PHE A 39 -2.54 -16.46 -8.51
C PHE A 39 -3.38 -16.58 -7.23
N GLN A 40 -3.82 -17.78 -6.85
CA GLN A 40 -4.59 -18.00 -5.63
C GLN A 40 -3.80 -17.64 -4.36
N LEU A 41 -2.48 -17.91 -4.33
CA LEU A 41 -1.62 -17.51 -3.22
C LEU A 41 -1.43 -15.99 -3.13
N LEU A 42 -1.36 -15.30 -4.27
CA LEU A 42 -1.08 -13.86 -4.33
C LEU A 42 -2.32 -12.99 -4.16
N LYS A 43 -3.48 -13.40 -4.65
CA LYS A 43 -4.69 -12.55 -4.75
C LYS A 43 -5.12 -11.87 -3.45
N ASP A 44 -4.82 -12.49 -2.30
CA ASP A 44 -5.16 -11.95 -0.99
C ASP A 44 -4.01 -11.19 -0.33
N GLN A 45 -2.81 -11.22 -0.95
CA GLN A 45 -1.59 -10.57 -0.44
C GLN A 45 -1.25 -9.28 -1.19
N VAL A 46 -1.82 -9.09 -2.38
CA VAL A 46 -1.55 -7.93 -3.23
C VAL A 46 -2.82 -7.16 -3.55
N THR A 47 -2.67 -5.89 -3.87
CA THR A 47 -3.78 -5.02 -4.26
C THR A 47 -3.35 -4.05 -5.35
N ILE A 48 -4.28 -3.70 -6.23
CA ILE A 48 -4.12 -2.60 -7.17
C ILE A 48 -4.69 -1.29 -6.63
N PHE A 49 -5.34 -1.35 -5.46
CA PHE A 49 -5.94 -0.20 -4.80
C PHE A 49 -5.13 0.14 -3.55
N GLY A 50 -4.64 1.37 -3.45
CA GLY A 50 -3.96 1.79 -2.23
C GLY A 50 -2.71 2.63 -2.45
N ASN A 51 -1.97 2.81 -1.38
CA ASN A 51 -0.69 3.52 -1.39
C ASN A 51 0.44 2.60 -1.86
N LYS A 52 1.49 3.20 -2.42
CA LYS A 52 2.72 2.48 -2.82
C LYS A 52 3.59 2.14 -1.60
N GLY A 53 3.01 1.49 -0.58
CA GLY A 53 3.77 1.17 0.61
C GLY A 53 3.02 0.22 1.54
N ILE A 54 3.73 -0.27 2.53
CA ILE A 54 3.26 -1.25 3.51
C ILE A 54 3.05 -0.55 4.85
N ASN A 55 1.90 -0.80 5.48
CA ASN A 55 1.65 -0.38 6.85
C ASN A 55 1.88 -1.55 7.81
N PRO A 56 2.98 -1.56 8.59
CA PRO A 56 3.27 -2.63 9.54
C PRO A 56 2.18 -2.83 10.60
N ASN A 57 1.43 -1.78 10.92
CA ASN A 57 0.34 -1.86 11.89
C ASN A 57 -0.85 -2.69 11.39
N ASN A 58 -1.01 -2.81 10.06
CA ASN A 58 -2.11 -3.55 9.44
C ASN A 58 -1.64 -4.83 8.69
N ALA A 59 -0.32 -5.01 8.57
CA ALA A 59 0.25 -6.12 7.81
C ALA A 59 -0.05 -7.48 8.48
N SER A 60 -0.31 -8.51 7.66
CA SER A 60 -0.41 -9.89 8.13
C SER A 60 0.97 -10.41 8.57
N VAL A 61 0.98 -11.51 9.33
CA VAL A 61 2.23 -12.18 9.74
C VAL A 61 3.06 -12.56 8.51
N ASP A 62 2.43 -13.11 7.47
CA ASP A 62 3.11 -13.53 6.27
C ASP A 62 3.68 -12.35 5.47
N LEU A 63 2.94 -11.23 5.39
CA LEU A 63 3.46 -10.02 4.77
C LEU A 63 4.63 -9.43 5.55
N LEU A 64 4.60 -9.43 6.88
CA LEU A 64 5.73 -8.98 7.70
C LEU A 64 6.98 -9.85 7.47
N ARG A 65 6.82 -11.17 7.36
CA ARG A 65 7.92 -12.10 7.07
C ARG A 65 8.50 -11.92 5.67
N SER A 66 7.72 -11.44 4.72
CA SER A 66 8.20 -11.18 3.35
C SER A 66 9.04 -9.91 3.22
N LEU A 67 9.08 -9.05 4.23
CA LEU A 67 9.85 -7.80 4.18
C LEU A 67 11.36 -8.03 4.22
N ASP A 68 11.79 -9.01 5.02
CA ASP A 68 13.21 -9.35 5.17
C ASP A 68 13.37 -10.78 5.71
N PRO A 69 14.34 -11.58 5.23
CA PRO A 69 14.59 -12.94 5.73
C PRO A 69 14.88 -13.04 7.23
N SER A 70 15.40 -11.98 7.86
CA SER A 70 15.65 -11.93 9.31
C SER A 70 14.37 -11.85 10.14
N ILE A 71 13.23 -11.53 9.53
CA ILE A 71 11.92 -11.47 10.20
C ILE A 71 11.28 -12.87 10.16
N ASN A 72 11.57 -13.67 11.14
CA ASN A 72 10.99 -15.00 11.27
C ASN A 72 9.55 -14.95 11.79
N LEU A 73 8.90 -16.12 11.92
CA LEU A 73 7.52 -16.24 12.40
C LEU A 73 7.33 -15.66 13.82
N GLU A 74 8.30 -15.88 14.69
CA GLU A 74 8.25 -15.41 16.07
C GLU A 74 8.26 -13.87 16.14
N ILE A 75 9.20 -13.24 15.43
CA ILE A 75 9.32 -11.79 15.36
C ILE A 75 8.04 -11.16 14.76
N ALA A 76 7.53 -11.71 13.65
CA ALA A 76 6.31 -11.22 13.02
C ALA A 76 5.08 -11.36 13.96
N THR A 77 5.03 -12.43 14.75
CA THR A 77 3.97 -12.63 15.73
C THR A 77 4.07 -11.61 16.88
N GLU A 78 5.29 -11.32 17.36
CA GLU A 78 5.53 -10.27 18.36
C GLU A 78 5.14 -8.87 17.85
N VAL A 79 5.39 -8.56 16.56
CA VAL A 79 4.91 -7.34 15.92
C VAL A 79 3.38 -7.26 16.01
N ARG A 80 2.67 -8.32 15.64
CA ARG A 80 1.20 -8.35 15.71
C ARG A 80 0.68 -8.23 17.13
N LYS A 81 1.32 -8.91 18.09
CA LYS A 81 0.97 -8.85 19.50
C LYS A 81 1.11 -7.43 20.04
N ARG A 82 2.22 -6.73 19.74
CA ARG A 82 2.42 -5.33 20.13
C ARG A 82 1.31 -4.44 19.57
N VAL A 83 1.05 -4.53 18.27
CA VAL A 83 0.05 -3.68 17.59
C VAL A 83 -1.35 -3.83 18.15
N THR A 84 -1.74 -5.06 18.53
CA THR A 84 -3.08 -5.36 19.03
C THR A 84 -3.24 -5.14 20.53
N ASN A 85 -2.14 -5.04 21.28
CA ASN A 85 -2.17 -4.88 22.73
C ASN A 85 -1.54 -3.53 23.15
N PRO A 86 -2.34 -2.56 23.59
CA PRO A 86 -1.81 -1.28 24.08
C PRO A 86 -0.79 -1.40 25.22
N ALA A 87 -0.89 -2.44 26.08
CA ALA A 87 0.07 -2.69 27.16
C ALA A 87 1.45 -3.11 26.67
N GLU A 88 1.55 -3.63 25.44
CA GLU A 88 2.81 -4.03 24.77
C GLU A 88 3.44 -2.87 23.96
N GLY A 89 2.87 -1.68 24.01
CA GLY A 89 3.34 -0.48 23.30
C GLY A 89 2.41 0.04 22.21
N GLY A 90 1.43 -0.75 21.78
CA GLY A 90 0.45 -0.35 20.77
C GLY A 90 1.04 -0.20 19.36
N PRO A 91 0.31 0.43 18.44
CA PRO A 91 0.74 0.64 17.07
C PRO A 91 2.05 1.41 16.97
N PHE A 92 2.88 1.06 15.99
CA PHE A 92 4.12 1.77 15.67
C PHE A 92 3.80 3.17 15.16
N ARG A 93 4.58 4.15 15.59
CA ARG A 93 4.41 5.57 15.25
C ARG A 93 5.10 5.94 13.95
N ASP A 94 6.27 5.36 13.70
CA ASP A 94 7.12 5.64 12.56
C ASP A 94 8.06 4.48 12.25
N ALA A 95 8.85 4.61 11.18
CA ALA A 95 9.78 3.59 10.74
C ALA A 95 10.87 3.30 11.79
N ASN A 96 11.34 4.33 12.50
CA ASN A 96 12.38 4.15 13.50
C ASN A 96 11.89 3.31 14.69
N ASP A 97 10.68 3.58 15.19
CA ASP A 97 10.01 2.77 16.23
C ASP A 97 9.84 1.31 15.79
N PHE A 98 9.47 1.08 14.53
CA PHE A 98 9.33 -0.25 13.97
C PHE A 98 10.67 -0.99 13.85
N TRP A 99 11.70 -0.36 13.29
CA TRP A 99 13.01 -0.98 13.11
C TRP A 99 13.71 -1.26 14.44
N GLN A 100 13.60 -0.35 15.40
CA GLN A 100 14.13 -0.55 16.76
C GLN A 100 13.45 -1.74 17.44
N PHE A 101 12.14 -1.88 17.30
CA PHE A 101 11.43 -3.03 17.85
C PHE A 101 11.90 -4.34 17.22
N LEU A 102 12.00 -4.42 15.89
CA LEU A 102 12.51 -5.62 15.21
C LEU A 102 13.92 -5.97 15.70
N SER A 103 14.80 -4.99 15.78
CA SER A 103 16.17 -5.19 16.27
C SER A 103 16.18 -5.71 17.71
N SER A 104 15.32 -5.20 18.59
CA SER A 104 15.19 -5.66 19.98
C SER A 104 14.72 -7.13 20.08
N LYS A 105 14.05 -7.63 19.05
CA LYS A 105 13.57 -9.03 18.96
C LYS A 105 14.52 -9.93 18.13
N GLY A 106 15.68 -9.42 17.75
CA GLY A 106 16.70 -10.17 17.01
C GLY A 106 16.57 -10.09 15.48
N GLY A 107 15.68 -9.27 14.94
CA GLY A 107 15.57 -8.99 13.50
C GLY A 107 16.70 -8.05 13.05
N ASN A 108 17.63 -8.55 12.26
CA ASN A 108 18.77 -7.77 11.76
C ASN A 108 18.54 -7.33 10.31
N VAL A 109 17.55 -6.44 10.12
CA VAL A 109 17.23 -5.87 8.81
C VAL A 109 18.35 -4.93 8.36
N SER A 110 18.86 -5.12 7.14
CA SER A 110 19.93 -4.29 6.61
C SER A 110 19.51 -2.82 6.44
N GLN A 111 20.45 -1.89 6.54
CA GLN A 111 20.20 -0.47 6.32
C GLN A 111 19.67 -0.19 4.91
N GLU A 112 20.13 -0.95 3.92
CA GLU A 112 19.65 -0.85 2.55
C GLU A 112 18.17 -1.23 2.45
N THR A 113 17.76 -2.35 3.06
CA THR A 113 16.36 -2.77 3.13
C THR A 113 15.52 -1.74 3.87
N GLN A 114 15.99 -1.22 5.01
CA GLN A 114 15.27 -0.20 5.78
C GLN A 114 14.99 1.09 4.99
N THR A 115 15.90 1.49 4.11
CA THR A 115 15.74 2.69 3.29
C THR A 115 14.96 2.46 2.01
N SER A 116 14.98 1.25 1.45
CA SER A 116 14.30 0.91 0.20
C SER A 116 12.82 0.56 0.39
N LEU A 117 12.44 0.04 1.58
CA LEU A 117 11.05 -0.35 1.84
C LEU A 117 10.15 0.87 2.08
N PRO A 118 9.12 1.05 1.26
CA PRO A 118 8.17 2.16 1.42
C PRO A 118 7.20 1.84 2.56
N LEU A 119 7.55 2.19 3.79
CA LEU A 119 6.69 2.03 4.96
C LEU A 119 5.86 3.27 5.22
N PHE A 120 4.64 3.07 5.72
CA PHE A 120 3.80 4.14 6.24
C PHE A 120 3.07 3.67 7.52
N PHE A 121 2.77 4.59 8.43
CA PHE A 121 2.27 4.28 9.78
C PHE A 121 0.94 4.96 10.09
N GLU A 122 0.41 5.67 9.13
CA GLU A 122 -0.84 6.41 9.28
C GLU A 122 -2.06 5.53 9.03
N ASN A 123 -3.24 6.02 9.41
CA ASN A 123 -4.50 5.32 9.15
C ASN A 123 -4.69 5.07 7.67
N ALA A 124 -5.12 3.86 7.33
CA ALA A 124 -5.44 3.49 5.96
C ALA A 124 -6.62 4.32 5.46
N ALA A 125 -6.47 4.88 4.25
CA ALA A 125 -7.57 5.57 3.56
C ALA A 125 -8.33 4.63 2.60
N ASN A 126 -7.79 3.44 2.36
CA ASN A 126 -8.39 2.41 1.51
C ASN A 126 -8.75 1.20 2.37
N PHE A 127 -9.95 0.70 2.19
CA PHE A 127 -10.49 -0.44 2.92
C PHE A 127 -11.05 -1.46 1.94
N LYS A 128 -10.77 -2.74 2.17
CA LYS A 128 -11.49 -3.85 1.56
C LYS A 128 -12.58 -4.28 2.54
N ILE A 129 -13.82 -4.29 2.10
CA ILE A 129 -14.97 -4.76 2.87
C ILE A 129 -15.47 -6.03 2.20
N GLU A 130 -15.53 -7.12 2.94
CA GLU A 130 -16.13 -8.38 2.52
C GLU A 130 -17.34 -8.67 3.41
N ALA A 131 -18.49 -8.88 2.79
CA ALA A 131 -19.72 -9.23 3.47
C ALA A 131 -20.29 -10.50 2.85
N THR A 132 -20.42 -11.55 3.65
CA THR A 132 -21.00 -12.83 3.20
C THR A 132 -22.36 -13.05 3.86
N GLY A 133 -23.38 -13.21 3.02
CA GLY A 133 -24.72 -13.61 3.42
C GLY A 133 -24.98 -15.07 3.06
N THR A 134 -25.60 -15.82 3.96
CA THR A 134 -25.97 -17.23 3.73
C THR A 134 -27.46 -17.42 3.98
N PHE A 135 -28.13 -18.06 3.03
CA PHE A 135 -29.53 -18.45 3.16
C PHE A 135 -29.70 -19.90 2.68
N GLY A 136 -30.05 -20.79 3.58
CA GLY A 136 -30.09 -22.23 3.32
C GLY A 136 -28.71 -22.75 2.88
N THR A 137 -28.63 -23.33 1.70
CA THR A 137 -27.38 -23.82 1.07
C THR A 137 -26.69 -22.81 0.18
N THR A 138 -27.27 -21.62 -0.01
CA THR A 138 -26.72 -20.58 -0.88
C THR A 138 -25.97 -19.55 -0.05
N SER A 139 -24.74 -19.25 -0.48
CA SER A 139 -23.91 -18.20 0.08
C SER A 139 -23.52 -17.22 -1.01
N ARG A 140 -23.53 -15.92 -0.70
CA ARG A 140 -23.06 -14.86 -1.57
C ARG A 140 -22.11 -13.93 -0.82
N THR A 141 -21.01 -13.58 -1.46
CA THR A 141 -20.02 -12.68 -0.90
C THR A 141 -19.94 -11.41 -1.75
N LEU A 142 -20.12 -10.28 -1.10
CA LEU A 142 -19.93 -8.96 -1.68
C LEU A 142 -18.53 -8.45 -1.27
N VAL A 143 -17.77 -7.97 -2.25
CA VAL A 143 -16.45 -7.37 -2.03
C VAL A 143 -16.48 -5.94 -2.52
N ALA A 144 -16.17 -4.99 -1.64
CA ALA A 144 -16.07 -3.59 -1.97
C ALA A 144 -14.71 -3.03 -1.57
N TYR A 145 -14.08 -2.26 -2.46
CA TYR A 145 -12.94 -1.42 -2.13
C TYR A 145 -13.45 0.01 -1.94
N VAL A 146 -13.15 0.58 -0.79
CA VAL A 146 -13.66 1.88 -0.35
C VAL A 146 -12.48 2.81 -0.10
N PHE A 147 -12.57 4.02 -0.62
CA PHE A 147 -11.63 5.11 -0.38
C PHE A 147 -12.28 6.19 0.47
N ASP A 148 -11.63 6.56 1.58
CA ASP A 148 -12.07 7.67 2.45
C ASP A 148 -11.23 8.92 2.16
N PRO A 149 -11.80 9.92 1.45
CA PRO A 149 -11.09 11.15 1.12
C PRO A 149 -10.78 12.01 2.34
N GLN A 150 -11.53 11.88 3.44
CA GLN A 150 -11.30 12.68 4.65
C GLN A 150 -10.02 12.29 5.36
N LEU A 151 -9.66 11.00 5.35
CA LEU A 151 -8.41 10.51 5.92
C LEU A 151 -7.17 10.96 5.14
N VAL A 152 -7.33 11.29 3.85
CA VAL A 152 -6.24 11.80 2.99
C VAL A 152 -6.15 13.32 3.03
N ALA A 153 -7.26 14.02 3.20
CA ALA A 153 -7.31 15.48 3.20
C ALA A 153 -6.37 16.11 4.24
N GLY A 154 -6.34 15.54 5.47
CA GLY A 154 -5.44 16.00 6.52
C GLY A 154 -3.97 15.80 6.19
N LYS A 155 -3.62 14.72 5.46
CA LYS A 155 -2.25 14.42 5.05
C LYS A 155 -1.75 15.39 3.98
N ILE A 156 -2.57 15.68 2.99
CA ILE A 156 -2.24 16.64 1.92
C ILE A 156 -2.04 18.03 2.53
N ALA A 157 -2.92 18.46 3.43
CA ALA A 157 -2.78 19.73 4.12
C ALA A 157 -1.48 19.83 4.93
N ASN A 158 -1.11 18.76 5.64
CA ASN A 158 0.14 18.72 6.43
C ASN A 158 1.40 18.66 5.54
N ALA A 159 1.37 17.94 4.42
CA ALA A 159 2.46 17.89 3.45
C ALA A 159 2.69 19.28 2.82
N SER A 160 1.63 19.92 2.34
CA SER A 160 1.70 21.28 1.78
C SER A 160 2.19 22.31 2.81
N ALA A 161 1.79 22.18 4.08
CA ALA A 161 2.27 23.05 5.13
C ALA A 161 3.76 22.85 5.46
N ARG A 162 4.30 21.63 5.31
CA ARG A 162 5.72 21.32 5.47
C ARG A 162 6.55 21.86 4.32
N GLU A 163 6.08 21.72 3.09
CA GLU A 163 6.73 22.28 1.90
C GLU A 163 6.82 23.82 1.98
N LEU A 164 5.73 24.48 2.38
CA LEU A 164 5.71 25.94 2.60
C LEU A 164 6.68 26.39 3.68
N LYS A 165 6.86 25.62 4.77
CA LYS A 165 7.86 25.93 5.80
C LYS A 165 9.28 25.77 5.29
N ASN A 166 9.59 24.70 4.57
CA ASN A 166 10.91 24.46 4.00
C ASN A 166 11.28 25.52 2.95
N GLU A 167 10.31 26.05 2.19
CA GLU A 167 10.54 27.17 1.28
C GLU A 167 10.78 28.50 1.98
N THR A 168 10.19 28.74 3.16
CA THR A 168 10.41 29.97 3.93
C THR A 168 11.78 29.98 4.63
N ASP A 169 12.24 28.83 5.09
CA ASP A 169 13.56 28.73 5.73
C ASP A 169 14.72 28.81 4.71
N ASN A 170 14.46 28.49 3.44
CA ASN A 170 15.46 28.57 2.35
C ASN A 170 15.47 29.93 1.64
N LYS A 171 14.55 30.86 1.96
CA LYS A 171 14.46 32.20 1.34
C LYS A 171 15.27 33.30 1.97
N ASN A 172 16.19 32.97 2.87
CA ASN A 172 17.20 33.93 3.30
C ASN A 172 18.43 34.01 2.37
N SER A 173 18.38 33.40 1.18
CA SER A 173 19.42 33.50 0.18
C SER A 173 18.79 33.62 -1.24
N SER A 174 18.91 34.88 -1.78
CA SER A 174 18.77 35.21 -3.21
C SER A 174 17.39 35.31 -3.84
N SER A 175 17.13 36.51 -4.24
CA SER A 175 16.15 37.15 -5.10
C SER A 175 15.76 36.40 -6.38
N ASN A 176 14.46 36.59 -6.76
CA ASN A 176 13.88 36.44 -8.10
C ASN A 176 13.72 35.03 -8.68
N GLN A 177 12.65 34.35 -8.31
CA GLN A 177 11.95 33.47 -9.26
C GLN A 177 10.44 33.62 -9.13
N LYS A 178 9.78 33.74 -10.31
CA LYS A 178 8.35 33.92 -10.48
C LYS A 178 7.55 32.84 -9.71
N LYS A 179 6.57 33.30 -8.94
CA LYS A 179 5.52 32.46 -8.37
C LYS A 179 4.82 31.68 -9.49
N GLN A 180 5.17 30.44 -9.67
CA GLN A 180 4.30 29.47 -10.36
C GLN A 180 3.19 29.12 -9.39
N GLY A 181 1.96 29.45 -9.75
CA GLY A 181 0.79 29.20 -8.92
C GLY A 181 0.67 27.71 -8.60
N THR A 182 0.77 27.38 -7.33
CA THR A 182 0.32 26.08 -6.84
C THR A 182 -1.17 26.01 -7.13
N ASN A 183 -1.57 25.09 -8.02
CA ASN A 183 -2.97 24.72 -8.21
C ASN A 183 -3.46 24.16 -6.87
N ASN A 184 -4.04 25.03 -6.04
CA ASN A 184 -4.80 24.61 -4.88
C ASN A 184 -6.10 23.95 -5.36
N GLU A 185 -5.99 22.73 -5.89
CA GLU A 185 -7.18 21.91 -6.05
C GLU A 185 -7.81 21.73 -4.65
N PRO A 186 -9.13 21.99 -4.53
CA PRO A 186 -9.79 21.83 -3.24
C PRO A 186 -9.62 20.39 -2.78
N LEU A 187 -9.17 20.22 -1.53
CA LEU A 187 -8.99 18.91 -0.92
C LEU A 187 -10.27 18.07 -1.09
N PRO A 188 -10.17 16.80 -1.43
CA PRO A 188 -11.32 15.93 -1.61
C PRO A 188 -12.14 15.90 -0.31
N LYS A 189 -13.40 16.27 -0.42
CA LYS A 189 -14.39 16.29 0.67
C LYS A 189 -15.51 15.32 0.33
N GLY A 190 -16.11 14.73 1.34
CA GLY A 190 -17.27 13.88 1.17
C GLY A 190 -17.18 12.56 1.93
N PRO A 191 -18.25 11.76 1.90
CA PRO A 191 -18.25 10.44 2.51
C PRO A 191 -17.29 9.49 1.80
N PRO A 192 -16.93 8.35 2.44
CA PRO A 192 -16.20 7.28 1.80
C PRO A 192 -16.83 6.86 0.47
N ARG A 193 -16.01 6.57 -0.54
CA ARG A 193 -16.46 6.23 -1.89
C ARG A 193 -16.09 4.80 -2.22
N ILE A 194 -17.05 4.05 -2.76
CA ILE A 194 -16.77 2.73 -3.33
C ILE A 194 -16.06 2.95 -4.66
N VAL A 195 -14.82 2.46 -4.79
CA VAL A 195 -14.01 2.55 -6.01
C VAL A 195 -14.09 1.29 -6.86
N TYR A 196 -14.45 0.17 -6.24
CA TYR A 196 -14.69 -1.10 -6.92
C TYR A 196 -15.69 -1.95 -6.13
N PHE A 197 -16.51 -2.71 -6.84
CA PHE A 197 -17.50 -3.61 -6.26
C PHE A 197 -17.59 -4.88 -7.09
N SER A 198 -17.64 -6.03 -6.43
CA SER A 198 -17.90 -7.32 -7.06
C SER A 198 -18.75 -8.22 -6.17
N GLU A 199 -19.52 -9.10 -6.80
CA GLU A 199 -20.29 -10.18 -6.17
C GLU A 199 -19.71 -11.51 -6.59
N ARG A 200 -19.58 -12.45 -5.62
CA ARG A 200 -19.10 -13.82 -5.86
C ARG A 200 -20.03 -14.86 -5.24
#